data_10131ccd136876efc6c405604731693e
#
_entry.id   10131ccd136876efc6c405604731693e
#
_cell.length_a   1.000
_cell.length_b   1.000
_cell.length_c   1.000
_cell.angle_alpha   90.00
_cell.angle_beta   90.00
_cell.angle_gamma   90.00
#
_symmetry.space_group_name_H-M   'P 1'
#
loop_
_entity.id
_entity.type
_entity.pdbx_description
1 polymer ?
#
loop_
_entity_poly.entity_id
_entity_poly.type
_entity_poly.pdbx_seq_one_letter_code
_entity_poly.pdbx_strand_id
1 'polypeptide(L)'
;FTTKTYNAQLIAEVFPVENFNTTQTRFQLRSNDLSLTANFEDNSITGSATGLNARQRIRGQTQTEFADVSGALLFETGKINGTDFIGAVTLDDTLKKSLNVDTQDISFSGTFYGTEAQAIGGVIKGTTIDEAGITDTMIGGFSSD
;
A
#
# COMPACT_ATOMS: atom_id res chain seq x y z
N PHE A 1 9.86 18.13 -18.34
CA PHE A 1 10.51 17.23 -17.38
C PHE A 1 10.40 15.77 -17.85
N THR A 2 11.41 14.95 -17.55
CA THR A 2 11.38 13.53 -17.86
C THR A 2 11.00 12.68 -16.64
N THR A 3 11.37 13.11 -15.46
CA THR A 3 11.03 12.41 -14.21
C THR A 3 10.36 13.36 -13.23
N LYS A 4 9.51 12.80 -12.39
CA LYS A 4 8.84 13.55 -11.32
C LYS A 4 8.63 12.65 -10.12
N THR A 5 8.95 13.15 -8.93
CA THR A 5 8.76 12.44 -7.68
C THR A 5 7.58 13.03 -6.92
N TYR A 6 6.69 12.17 -6.46
CA TYR A 6 5.50 12.53 -5.69
C TYR A 6 5.67 12.02 -4.27
N ASN A 7 5.45 12.92 -3.32
CA ASN A 7 5.35 12.56 -1.90
C ASN A 7 3.88 12.42 -1.56
N ALA A 8 3.52 11.27 -1.04
CA ALA A 8 2.12 10.91 -0.86
C ALA A 8 1.89 10.28 0.52
N GLN A 9 0.62 10.16 0.85
CA GLN A 9 0.16 9.48 2.05
C GLN A 9 -0.60 8.23 1.63
N LEU A 10 -0.43 7.17 2.40
CA LEU A 10 -1.07 5.88 2.17
C LEU A 10 -1.84 5.47 3.42
N ILE A 11 -3.04 4.99 3.22
CA ILE A 11 -3.78 4.30 4.27
C ILE A 11 -4.41 3.04 3.69
N ALA A 12 -4.26 1.93 4.41
CA ALA A 12 -4.77 0.63 3.97
C ALA A 12 -5.38 -0.12 5.14
N GLU A 13 -6.32 -1.00 4.82
CA GLU A 13 -6.87 -1.95 5.78
C GLU A 13 -6.52 -3.37 5.36
N VAL A 14 -6.20 -4.20 6.35
CA VAL A 14 -5.91 -5.62 6.18
C VAL A 14 -6.90 -6.38 7.04
N PHE A 15 -7.62 -7.30 6.42
CA PHE A 15 -8.65 -8.06 7.13
C PHE A 15 -8.78 -9.47 6.56
N PRO A 16 -9.20 -10.45 7.39
CA PRO A 16 -9.38 -11.82 6.92
C PRO A 16 -10.47 -11.93 5.85
N VAL A 17 -10.23 -12.78 4.85
CA VAL A 17 -11.20 -13.05 3.79
C VAL A 17 -12.39 -13.83 4.31
N GLU A 18 -12.17 -14.70 5.30
CA GLU A 18 -13.21 -15.54 5.86
C GLU A 18 -13.74 -14.97 7.17
N ASN A 19 -14.99 -15.30 7.52
CA ASN A 19 -15.61 -14.99 8.81
C ASN A 19 -15.81 -13.50 9.11
N PHE A 20 -16.41 -12.78 8.21
CA PHE A 20 -16.74 -11.36 8.42
C PHE A 20 -17.61 -11.07 9.65
N ASN A 21 -18.26 -12.09 10.21
CA ASN A 21 -19.26 -11.91 11.26
C ASN A 21 -18.74 -12.17 12.66
N THR A 22 -17.45 -12.45 12.84
CA THR A 22 -16.88 -12.76 14.15
C THR A 22 -15.97 -11.64 14.64
N THR A 23 -15.48 -11.78 15.86
CA THR A 23 -14.51 -10.85 16.47
C THR A 23 -13.17 -10.98 15.75
N GLN A 24 -13.05 -10.37 14.57
CA GLN A 24 -11.86 -10.47 13.76
C GLN A 24 -10.94 -9.30 14.00
N THR A 25 -9.66 -9.61 14.07
CA THR A 25 -8.62 -8.60 14.10
C THR A 25 -8.46 -8.02 12.70
N ARG A 26 -8.60 -6.72 12.61
CA ARG A 26 -8.25 -5.94 11.42
C ARG A 26 -7.05 -5.09 11.74
N PHE A 27 -6.23 -4.87 10.73
CA PHE A 27 -5.14 -3.92 10.83
C PHE A 27 -5.44 -2.72 9.97
N GLN A 28 -5.13 -1.55 10.48
CA GLN A 28 -5.05 -0.34 9.67
C GLN A 28 -3.57 0.00 9.56
N LEU A 29 -3.09 0.14 8.32
CA LEU A 29 -1.69 0.42 8.02
C LEU A 29 -1.63 1.78 7.33
N ARG A 30 -0.72 2.64 7.75
CA ARG A 30 -0.57 3.96 7.12
C ARG A 30 0.88 4.35 6.97
N SER A 31 1.14 5.25 6.02
CA SER A 31 2.42 5.89 5.83
C SER A 31 2.21 7.32 5.35
N ASN A 32 2.96 8.26 5.93
CA ASN A 32 3.06 9.62 5.42
C ASN A 32 4.30 9.79 4.52
N ASP A 33 5.04 8.72 4.30
CA ASP A 33 6.31 8.72 3.59
C ASP A 33 6.27 7.77 2.38
N LEU A 34 5.22 7.85 1.59
CA LEU A 34 5.17 7.20 0.29
C LEU A 34 5.82 8.12 -0.74
N SER A 35 6.84 7.61 -1.41
CA SER A 35 7.51 8.33 -2.49
C SER A 35 7.39 7.52 -3.77
N LEU A 36 6.79 8.12 -4.80
CA LEU A 36 6.64 7.51 -6.12
C LEU A 36 7.33 8.38 -7.15
N THR A 37 8.18 7.79 -7.98
CA THR A 37 8.87 8.49 -9.05
C THR A 37 8.38 7.97 -10.39
N ALA A 38 7.84 8.88 -11.19
CA ALA A 38 7.41 8.60 -12.55
C ALA A 38 8.51 9.03 -13.52
N ASN A 39 8.81 8.16 -14.47
CA ASN A 39 9.69 8.45 -15.58
C ASN A 39 8.84 8.46 -16.86
N PHE A 40 8.60 9.66 -17.37
CA PHE A 40 7.74 9.84 -18.55
C PHE A 40 8.45 9.56 -19.85
N GLU A 41 9.76 9.37 -19.83
CA GLU A 41 10.53 8.98 -21.00
C GLU A 41 10.34 7.51 -21.34
N ASP A 42 10.41 6.64 -20.34
CA ASP A 42 10.20 5.18 -20.51
C ASP A 42 8.84 4.68 -20.01
N ASN A 43 7.98 5.59 -19.54
CA ASN A 43 6.64 5.29 -19.05
C ASN A 43 6.63 4.30 -17.89
N SER A 44 7.52 4.50 -16.93
CA SER A 44 7.59 3.68 -15.73
C SER A 44 7.32 4.48 -14.47
N ILE A 45 6.87 3.81 -13.42
CA ILE A 45 6.67 4.40 -12.10
C ILE A 45 7.10 3.40 -11.04
N THR A 46 7.83 3.87 -10.03
CA THR A 46 8.34 3.03 -8.95
C THR A 46 8.47 3.82 -7.67
N GLY A 47 8.51 3.15 -6.55
CA GLY A 47 8.71 3.83 -5.28
C GLY A 47 8.57 2.93 -4.07
N SER A 48 8.42 3.55 -2.91
CA SER A 48 8.28 2.83 -1.66
C SER A 48 7.53 3.65 -0.60
N ALA A 49 6.85 2.95 0.29
CA ALA A 49 6.26 3.54 1.48
C ALA A 49 7.08 3.08 2.69
N THR A 50 7.65 4.03 3.39
CA THR A 50 8.41 3.83 4.62
C THR A 50 7.72 4.51 5.78
N GLY A 51 8.31 4.47 6.98
CA GLY A 51 7.70 5.11 8.15
C GLY A 51 6.30 4.57 8.43
N LEU A 52 6.12 3.27 8.30
CA LEU A 52 4.82 2.63 8.45
C LEU A 52 4.39 2.60 9.91
N ASN A 53 3.10 2.83 10.13
CA ASN A 53 2.47 2.64 11.44
C ASN A 53 1.24 1.75 11.24
N ALA A 54 0.94 0.97 12.24
CA ALA A 54 -0.21 0.10 12.23
C ALA A 54 -0.96 0.13 13.54
N ARG A 55 -2.25 -0.13 13.49
CA ARG A 55 -3.07 -0.38 14.66
C ARG A 55 -4.03 -1.52 14.41
N GLN A 56 -4.37 -2.22 15.47
CA GLN A 56 -5.37 -3.27 15.40
C GLN A 56 -6.76 -2.70 15.62
N ARG A 57 -7.70 -3.26 14.89
CA ARG A 57 -9.11 -2.99 15.07
C ARG A 57 -9.82 -4.33 15.27
N ILE A 58 -10.33 -4.55 16.47
CA ILE A 58 -11.11 -5.75 16.79
C ILE A 58 -12.56 -5.32 16.88
N ARG A 59 -13.43 -5.98 16.13
CA ARG A 59 -14.85 -5.66 16.08
C ARG A 59 -15.46 -5.68 17.49
N GLY A 60 -16.14 -4.59 17.85
CA GLY A 60 -16.78 -4.45 19.16
C GLY A 60 -15.85 -4.01 20.29
N GLN A 61 -14.58 -3.73 19.99
CA GLN A 61 -13.60 -3.28 20.96
C GLN A 61 -13.02 -1.92 20.56
N THR A 62 -12.40 -1.26 21.55
CA THR A 62 -11.68 -0.01 21.32
C THR A 62 -10.45 -0.26 20.45
N GLN A 63 -10.20 0.62 19.50
CA GLN A 63 -9.00 0.54 18.65
C GLN A 63 -7.75 0.77 19.48
N THR A 64 -6.67 0.06 19.12
CA THR A 64 -5.36 0.33 19.70
C THR A 64 -4.78 1.63 19.11
N GLU A 65 -3.76 2.16 19.78
CA GLU A 65 -2.99 3.27 19.23
C GLU A 65 -2.15 2.81 18.04
N PHE A 66 -1.84 3.73 17.14
CA PHE A 66 -0.88 3.46 16.08
C PHE A 66 0.51 3.24 16.67
N ALA A 67 1.19 2.23 16.20
CA ALA A 67 2.56 1.92 16.59
C ALA A 67 3.43 1.74 15.35
N ASP A 68 4.70 2.08 15.48
CA ASP A 68 5.64 1.94 14.38
C ASP A 68 5.81 0.48 13.97
N VAL A 69 5.89 0.26 12.67
CA VAL A 69 6.12 -1.06 12.07
C VAL A 69 7.37 -0.98 11.23
N SER A 70 8.29 -1.91 11.46
CA SER A 70 9.54 -1.98 10.71
C SER A 70 9.32 -2.58 9.33
N GLY A 71 9.99 -2.00 8.34
CA GLY A 71 9.94 -2.47 6.96
C GLY A 71 9.28 -1.47 6.03
N ALA A 72 9.12 -1.86 4.79
CA ALA A 72 8.58 -1.00 3.73
C ALA A 72 7.66 -1.77 2.80
N LEU A 73 6.69 -1.04 2.22
CA LEU A 73 5.96 -1.50 1.06
C LEU A 73 6.70 -1.00 -0.18
N LEU A 74 7.00 -1.91 -1.09
CA LEU A 74 7.72 -1.61 -2.32
C LEU A 74 6.72 -1.53 -3.47
N PHE A 75 6.68 -0.38 -4.12
CA PHE A 75 5.92 -0.19 -5.36
C PHE A 75 6.87 -0.54 -6.49
N GLU A 76 6.76 -1.77 -6.98
CA GLU A 76 7.64 -2.29 -8.00
C GLU A 76 7.45 -1.53 -9.31
N THR A 77 8.42 -1.61 -10.21
CA THR A 77 8.35 -0.87 -11.46
C THR A 77 7.07 -1.18 -12.21
N GLY A 78 6.20 -0.19 -12.28
CA GLY A 78 4.92 -0.26 -12.98
C GLY A 78 4.96 0.48 -14.29
N LYS A 79 3.84 0.46 -14.98
CA LYS A 79 3.71 1.06 -16.30
C LYS A 79 2.78 2.26 -16.27
N ILE A 80 3.17 3.31 -16.99
CA ILE A 80 2.32 4.48 -17.24
C ILE A 80 1.70 4.33 -18.63
N ASN A 81 0.38 4.47 -18.70
CA ASN A 81 -0.37 4.44 -19.95
C ASN A 81 -1.28 5.67 -20.00
N GLY A 82 -0.87 6.70 -20.73
CA GLY A 82 -1.58 7.97 -20.74
C GLY A 82 -1.52 8.66 -19.39
N THR A 83 -2.68 8.89 -18.77
CA THR A 83 -2.77 9.49 -17.44
C THR A 83 -2.82 8.49 -16.32
N ASP A 84 -2.89 7.19 -16.63
CA ASP A 84 -3.05 6.13 -15.64
C ASP A 84 -1.77 5.33 -15.48
N PHE A 85 -1.64 4.68 -14.33
CA PHE A 85 -0.50 3.80 -14.07
C PHE A 85 -0.95 2.56 -13.28
N ILE A 86 -0.17 1.49 -13.41
CA ILE A 86 -0.45 0.22 -12.73
C ILE A 86 0.86 -0.52 -12.46
N GLY A 87 0.92 -1.25 -11.36
CA GLY A 87 2.05 -2.08 -11.00
C GLY A 87 1.78 -2.98 -9.83
N ALA A 88 2.81 -3.66 -9.34
CA ALA A 88 2.73 -4.57 -8.21
C ALA A 88 3.28 -3.91 -6.94
N VAL A 89 2.70 -4.30 -5.80
CA VAL A 89 3.21 -3.92 -4.47
C VAL A 89 3.71 -5.17 -3.78
N THR A 90 4.91 -5.09 -3.23
CA THR A 90 5.47 -6.18 -2.43
C THR A 90 5.86 -5.66 -1.05
N LEU A 91 5.85 -6.56 -0.07
CA LEU A 91 6.39 -6.27 1.25
C LEU A 91 7.87 -6.66 1.26
N ASP A 92 8.74 -5.81 1.81
CA ASP A 92 10.12 -6.25 2.00
C ASP A 92 10.18 -7.33 3.10
N ASP A 93 11.32 -7.98 3.25
CA ASP A 93 11.45 -9.10 4.20
C ASP A 93 11.20 -8.66 5.63
N THR A 94 11.60 -7.46 6.00
CA THR A 94 11.38 -6.92 7.33
C THR A 94 9.89 -6.72 7.60
N LEU A 95 9.16 -6.14 6.66
CA LEU A 95 7.72 -5.92 6.81
C LEU A 95 6.95 -7.26 6.84
N LYS A 96 7.35 -8.22 6.02
CA LYS A 96 6.75 -9.56 6.08
C LYS A 96 6.83 -10.15 7.49
N LYS A 97 7.99 -10.03 8.13
CA LYS A 97 8.16 -10.51 9.50
C LYS A 97 7.30 -9.72 10.48
N SER A 98 7.28 -8.40 10.36
CA SER A 98 6.51 -7.53 11.24
C SER A 98 5.01 -7.81 11.18
N LEU A 99 4.48 -8.14 10.01
CA LEU A 99 3.06 -8.39 9.78
C LEU A 99 2.70 -9.89 9.70
N ASN A 100 3.68 -10.76 9.88
CA ASN A 100 3.50 -12.22 9.79
C ASN A 100 2.96 -12.65 8.43
N VAL A 101 3.50 -12.09 7.36
CA VAL A 101 3.12 -12.40 5.97
C VAL A 101 4.16 -13.32 5.36
N ASP A 102 3.70 -14.38 4.71
CA ASP A 102 4.55 -15.30 3.96
C ASP A 102 4.61 -14.88 2.47
N THR A 103 3.44 -14.76 1.84
CA THR A 103 3.34 -14.35 0.43
C THR A 103 2.32 -13.24 0.24
N GLN A 104 2.43 -12.51 -0.88
CA GLN A 104 1.49 -11.46 -1.21
C GLN A 104 1.19 -11.47 -2.72
N ASP A 105 0.01 -10.96 -3.05
CA ASP A 105 -0.42 -10.68 -4.42
C ASP A 105 -1.20 -9.37 -4.37
N ILE A 106 -0.48 -8.25 -4.44
CA ILE A 106 -1.03 -6.92 -4.28
C ILE A 106 -0.64 -6.09 -5.49
N SER A 107 -1.57 -5.28 -5.98
CA SER A 107 -1.33 -4.35 -7.07
C SER A 107 -1.64 -2.92 -6.64
N PHE A 108 -1.02 -1.97 -7.35
CA PHE A 108 -1.39 -0.57 -7.25
C PHE A 108 -1.84 -0.06 -8.61
N SER A 109 -2.74 0.90 -8.59
CA SER A 109 -3.15 1.61 -9.78
C SER A 109 -3.53 3.05 -9.41
N GLY A 110 -3.39 3.96 -10.35
CA GLY A 110 -3.70 5.35 -10.07
C GLY A 110 -3.72 6.20 -11.30
N THR A 111 -3.83 7.50 -11.07
CA THR A 111 -3.98 8.51 -12.11
C THR A 111 -3.17 9.74 -11.76
N PHE A 112 -2.60 10.37 -12.80
CA PHE A 112 -1.99 11.69 -12.69
C PHE A 112 -3.06 12.76 -12.86
N TYR A 113 -2.99 13.80 -12.04
CA TYR A 113 -3.94 14.91 -12.05
C TYR A 113 -3.22 16.23 -12.37
N GLY A 114 -3.94 17.12 -13.03
CA GLY A 114 -3.44 18.43 -13.42
C GLY A 114 -2.82 18.41 -14.79
N THR A 115 -2.69 19.60 -15.38
CA THR A 115 -2.19 19.76 -16.76
C THR A 115 -0.74 19.35 -16.93
N GLU A 116 0.04 19.37 -15.85
CA GLU A 116 1.46 19.00 -15.84
C GLU A 116 1.73 17.84 -14.89
N ALA A 117 0.72 16.99 -14.64
CA ALA A 117 0.83 15.85 -13.74
C ALA A 117 1.33 16.27 -12.34
N GLN A 118 0.74 17.35 -11.79
CA GLN A 118 1.17 17.92 -10.51
C GLN A 118 0.90 17.00 -9.31
N ALA A 119 -0.12 16.15 -9.41
CA ALA A 119 -0.54 15.31 -8.32
C ALA A 119 -0.86 13.90 -8.80
N ILE A 120 -0.86 12.95 -7.85
CA ILE A 120 -1.29 11.58 -8.10
C ILE A 120 -2.30 11.15 -7.05
N GLY A 121 -3.11 10.18 -7.44
CA GLY A 121 -3.97 9.45 -6.51
C GLY A 121 -4.18 8.05 -7.03
N GLY A 122 -4.41 7.12 -6.12
CA GLY A 122 -4.60 5.73 -6.53
C GLY A 122 -5.03 4.83 -5.40
N VAL A 123 -5.05 3.55 -5.70
CA VAL A 123 -5.46 2.50 -4.77
C VAL A 123 -4.44 1.37 -4.78
N ILE A 124 -4.38 0.66 -3.66
CA ILE A 124 -3.73 -0.64 -3.58
C ILE A 124 -4.78 -1.67 -3.20
N LYS A 125 -4.67 -2.86 -3.76
CA LYS A 125 -5.57 -3.96 -3.41
C LYS A 125 -4.92 -5.30 -3.71
N GLY A 126 -5.28 -6.28 -2.92
CA GLY A 126 -4.79 -7.62 -3.13
C GLY A 126 -4.97 -8.49 -1.90
N THR A 127 -4.18 -9.54 -1.84
CA THR A 127 -4.23 -10.51 -0.77
C THR A 127 -2.84 -10.76 -0.21
N THR A 128 -2.80 -11.14 1.06
CA THR A 128 -1.60 -11.66 1.71
C THR A 128 -1.95 -13.01 2.32
N ILE A 129 -0.95 -13.89 2.39
CA ILE A 129 -1.10 -15.20 3.05
C ILE A 129 -0.08 -15.24 4.18
N ASP A 130 -0.52 -15.52 5.39
CA ASP A 130 0.36 -15.59 6.55
C ASP A 130 1.07 -16.94 6.62
N GLU A 131 1.95 -17.10 7.61
CA GLU A 131 2.72 -18.34 7.77
C GLU A 131 1.84 -19.54 8.14
N ALA A 132 0.64 -19.32 8.66
CA ALA A 132 -0.34 -20.37 8.94
C ALA A 132 -1.22 -20.70 7.72
N GLY A 133 -1.01 -20.03 6.58
CA GLY A 133 -1.79 -20.26 5.37
C GLY A 133 -3.11 -19.50 5.33
N ILE A 134 -3.33 -18.56 6.23
CA ILE A 134 -4.56 -17.75 6.27
C ILE A 134 -4.44 -16.58 5.30
N THR A 135 -5.47 -16.40 4.48
CA THR A 135 -5.53 -15.34 3.50
C THR A 135 -6.21 -14.10 4.07
N ASP A 136 -5.55 -12.96 3.95
CA ASP A 136 -6.11 -11.66 4.28
C ASP A 136 -6.26 -10.81 3.03
N THR A 137 -7.22 -9.89 3.04
CA THR A 137 -7.37 -8.87 2.00
C THR A 137 -6.71 -7.59 2.46
N MET A 138 -5.98 -6.95 1.56
CA MET A 138 -5.46 -5.60 1.75
C MET A 138 -6.11 -4.68 0.74
N ILE A 139 -6.66 -3.56 1.21
CA ILE A 139 -7.23 -2.53 0.35
C ILE A 139 -6.92 -1.16 0.94
N GLY A 140 -6.49 -0.25 0.09
CA GLY A 140 -6.14 1.08 0.55
C GLY A 140 -6.08 2.10 -0.56
N GLY A 141 -5.73 3.32 -0.18
CA GLY A 141 -5.59 4.41 -1.11
C GLY A 141 -4.39 5.27 -0.80
N PHE A 142 -3.94 6.00 -1.80
CA PHE A 142 -2.85 6.96 -1.63
C PHE A 142 -3.12 8.21 -2.47
N SER A 143 -2.59 9.31 -1.99
CA SER A 143 -2.69 10.59 -2.72
C SER A 143 -1.54 11.50 -2.34
N SER A 144 -1.08 12.28 -3.31
CA SER A 144 -0.12 13.36 -3.09
C SER A 144 -0.86 14.66 -2.80
N ASP A 145 -0.14 15.58 -2.24
CA ASP A 145 -0.65 16.93 -1.99
C ASP A 145 -0.61 17.79 -3.25
#